data_6ef3430cfbbff91df12c4caac87ac204
#
_entry.id   6ef3430cfbbff91df12c4caac87ac204
#
_cell.length_a   1.000
_cell.length_b   1.000
_cell.length_c   1.000
_cell.angle_alpha   90.00
_cell.angle_beta   90.00
_cell.angle_gamma   90.00
#
_symmetry.space_group_name_H-M   'P 1'
#
loop_
_entity.id
_entity.type
_entity.pdbx_description
1 polymer ?
#
loop_
_entity_poly.entity_id
_entity_poly.type
_entity_poly.pdbx_seq_one_letter_code
_entity_poly.pdbx_strand_id
1 'polypeptide(L)'
;MVFQGQGSNMKKGLLAVALLVCCFTEAVGAVTKLNVSASAAVVMDQQTGQVLWTKNPDWKRPMASLTKIMTAILVLEHSDLDQPVVISQEAARTPGSSMYLRAGTTYRVRDLLYGLMLLSGNDAAVALAEHIGGSMDGFMAFMNKQAGLLGASNTNFTNPHGLPDEEHYSTAHDLALLARYALSIP
;
A
#
# COMPACT_ATOMS: atom_id res chain seq x y z
N MET A 1 7.43 68.36 -40.67
CA MET A 1 6.79 67.86 -39.42
C MET A 1 7.41 66.50 -39.13
N VAL A 2 8.28 66.41 -38.13
CA VAL A 2 9.13 65.21 -37.84
C VAL A 2 8.48 64.45 -36.71
N PHE A 3 8.07 63.22 -36.97
CA PHE A 3 7.66 62.25 -35.91
C PHE A 3 8.90 61.52 -35.37
N GLN A 4 9.43 61.97 -34.26
CA GLN A 4 10.38 61.25 -33.45
C GLN A 4 9.74 60.95 -32.06
N GLY A 5 9.70 59.69 -31.63
CA GLY A 5 9.52 59.47 -30.23
C GLY A 5 8.55 58.33 -29.79
N GLN A 6 8.59 57.12 -30.38
CA GLN A 6 7.88 55.97 -29.76
C GLN A 6 8.70 54.69 -29.59
N GLY A 7 9.98 54.67 -30.01
CA GLY A 7 10.81 53.46 -29.91
C GLY A 7 11.43 53.15 -28.53
N SER A 8 11.51 54.16 -27.65
CA SER A 8 12.23 54.06 -26.38
C SER A 8 11.45 53.38 -25.27
N ASN A 9 10.12 53.53 -25.23
CA ASN A 9 9.28 52.99 -24.15
C ASN A 9 8.97 51.49 -24.34
N MET A 10 8.93 51.01 -25.59
CA MET A 10 8.69 49.64 -25.93
C MET A 10 9.88 48.72 -25.53
N LYS A 11 11.13 49.19 -25.69
CA LYS A 11 12.34 48.47 -25.28
C LYS A 11 12.49 48.36 -23.76
N LYS A 12 12.06 49.40 -23.02
CA LYS A 12 12.05 49.41 -21.56
C LYS A 12 10.99 48.46 -20.98
N GLY A 13 9.82 48.36 -21.60
CA GLY A 13 8.76 47.42 -21.24
C GLY A 13 9.16 45.99 -21.48
N LEU A 14 9.83 45.65 -22.59
CA LEU A 14 10.31 44.31 -22.89
C LEU A 14 11.41 43.86 -21.91
N LEU A 15 12.30 44.78 -21.50
CA LEU A 15 13.37 44.50 -20.54
C LEU A 15 12.79 44.22 -19.13
N ALA A 16 11.74 44.93 -18.72
CA ALA A 16 11.08 44.73 -17.43
C ALA A 16 10.33 43.39 -17.35
N VAL A 17 9.69 42.99 -18.44
CA VAL A 17 9.01 41.69 -18.53
C VAL A 17 10.03 40.53 -18.53
N ALA A 18 11.15 40.67 -19.23
CA ALA A 18 12.22 39.67 -19.22
C ALA A 18 12.88 39.50 -17.82
N LEU A 19 13.05 40.58 -17.06
CA LEU A 19 13.55 40.53 -15.69
C LEU A 19 12.54 39.92 -14.71
N LEU A 20 11.24 40.11 -14.91
CA LEU A 20 10.20 39.49 -14.07
C LEU A 20 10.12 37.96 -14.28
N VAL A 21 10.35 37.49 -15.51
CA VAL A 21 10.33 36.05 -15.82
C VAL A 21 11.57 35.33 -15.26
N CYS A 22 12.72 36.02 -15.16
CA CYS A 22 13.93 35.45 -14.56
C CYS A 22 13.88 35.31 -13.03
N CYS A 23 12.97 36.01 -12.33
CA CYS A 23 12.87 35.90 -10.86
C CYS A 23 12.02 34.70 -10.38
N PHE A 24 11.38 33.94 -11.27
CA PHE A 24 10.66 32.71 -10.97
C PHE A 24 11.51 31.43 -11.25
N THR A 25 12.82 31.54 -11.26
CA THR A 25 13.62 30.32 -11.05
C THR A 25 13.48 29.94 -9.59
N GLU A 26 12.44 29.15 -9.29
CA GLU A 26 12.36 28.45 -8.02
C GLU A 26 13.70 27.78 -7.78
N ALA A 27 14.32 28.09 -6.64
CA ALA A 27 15.46 27.34 -6.15
C ALA A 27 14.97 25.90 -6.00
N VAL A 28 15.25 25.08 -7.03
CA VAL A 28 15.16 23.63 -6.90
C VAL A 28 16.16 23.29 -5.80
N GLY A 29 15.65 23.26 -4.55
CA GLY A 29 16.43 22.88 -3.40
C GLY A 29 17.13 21.58 -3.75
N ALA A 30 18.43 21.51 -3.56
CA ALA A 30 19.20 20.29 -3.78
C ALA A 30 18.53 19.17 -3.01
N VAL A 31 17.84 18.28 -3.71
CA VAL A 31 17.24 17.09 -3.13
C VAL A 31 18.42 16.31 -2.56
N THR A 32 18.62 16.40 -1.25
CA THR A 32 19.62 15.61 -0.55
C THR A 32 19.32 14.15 -0.87
N LYS A 33 20.25 13.48 -1.55
CA LYS A 33 20.10 12.09 -1.95
C LYS A 33 19.86 11.24 -0.70
N LEU A 34 18.61 10.86 -0.46
CA LEU A 34 18.28 10.00 0.67
C LEU A 34 19.00 8.66 0.49
N ASN A 35 19.88 8.32 1.43
CA ASN A 35 20.56 7.04 1.41
C ASN A 35 19.78 6.03 2.27
N VAL A 36 19.00 5.18 1.60
CA VAL A 36 18.17 4.14 2.23
C VAL A 36 18.77 2.78 1.89
N SER A 37 18.98 1.93 2.89
CA SER A 37 19.54 0.59 2.73
C SER A 37 18.59 -0.40 2.05
N ALA A 38 17.26 -0.16 2.13
CA ALA A 38 16.26 -0.99 1.45
C ALA A 38 16.52 -1.07 -0.06
N SER A 39 16.26 -2.23 -0.66
CA SER A 39 16.41 -2.45 -2.10
C SER A 39 15.33 -1.76 -2.94
N ALA A 40 14.14 -1.60 -2.38
CA ALA A 40 13.01 -0.87 -2.95
C ALA A 40 12.30 -0.08 -1.85
N ALA A 41 11.82 1.13 -2.13
CA ALA A 41 11.09 1.94 -1.18
C ALA A 41 10.26 3.02 -1.88
N VAL A 42 9.18 3.44 -1.23
CA VAL A 42 8.31 4.56 -1.63
C VAL A 42 7.97 5.38 -0.39
N VAL A 43 7.92 6.70 -0.56
CA VAL A 43 7.29 7.62 0.39
C VAL A 43 6.11 8.25 -0.32
N MET A 44 4.92 8.07 0.24
CA MET A 44 3.66 8.55 -0.32
C MET A 44 2.92 9.37 0.74
N ASP A 45 2.38 10.49 0.32
CA ASP A 45 1.46 11.27 1.15
C ASP A 45 0.13 10.52 1.31
N GLN A 46 -0.29 10.30 2.55
CA GLN A 46 -1.47 9.50 2.84
C GLN A 46 -2.76 10.15 2.32
N GLN A 47 -2.90 11.46 2.41
CA GLN A 47 -4.13 12.15 2.07
C GLN A 47 -4.31 12.27 0.56
N THR A 48 -3.26 12.73 -0.12
CA THR A 48 -3.31 13.02 -1.56
C THR A 48 -2.96 11.82 -2.43
N GLY A 49 -2.18 10.86 -1.92
CA GLY A 49 -1.58 9.78 -2.70
C GLY A 49 -0.37 10.23 -3.53
N GLN A 50 0.11 11.48 -3.34
CA GLN A 50 1.28 11.97 -4.03
C GLN A 50 2.52 11.19 -3.61
N VAL A 51 3.26 10.66 -4.59
CA VAL A 51 4.56 10.04 -4.36
C VAL A 51 5.60 11.14 -4.17
N LEU A 52 6.22 11.17 -3.00
CA LEU A 52 7.21 12.19 -2.61
C LEU A 52 8.64 11.75 -2.91
N TRP A 53 8.91 10.46 -2.82
CA TRP A 53 10.23 9.89 -3.09
C TRP A 53 10.15 8.40 -3.39
N THR A 54 11.06 7.89 -4.22
CA THR A 54 11.12 6.48 -4.60
C THR A 54 12.54 5.96 -4.74
N LYS A 55 12.68 4.66 -4.53
CA LYS A 55 13.83 3.82 -4.89
C LYS A 55 13.30 2.50 -5.44
N ASN A 56 13.53 2.21 -6.73
CA ASN A 56 13.08 0.98 -7.38
C ASN A 56 11.61 0.62 -7.05
N PRO A 57 10.65 1.56 -7.21
CA PRO A 57 9.29 1.44 -6.66
C PRO A 57 8.53 0.23 -7.24
N ASP A 58 8.83 -0.18 -8.48
CA ASP A 58 8.09 -1.19 -9.23
C ASP A 58 8.81 -2.55 -9.27
N TRP A 59 9.89 -2.73 -8.49
CA TRP A 59 10.54 -4.04 -8.39
C TRP A 59 9.66 -5.04 -7.67
N LYS A 60 9.26 -6.10 -8.36
CA LYS A 60 8.54 -7.23 -7.77
C LYS A 60 9.42 -7.94 -6.74
N ARG A 61 8.91 -8.06 -5.52
CA ARG A 61 9.62 -8.65 -4.39
C ARG A 61 8.65 -9.46 -3.53
N PRO A 62 9.14 -10.53 -2.86
CA PRO A 62 8.40 -11.14 -1.77
C PRO A 62 8.08 -10.07 -0.73
N MET A 63 6.82 -10.01 -0.29
CA MET A 63 6.35 -8.98 0.63
C MET A 63 6.23 -9.46 2.07
N ALA A 64 6.42 -10.75 2.33
CA ALA A 64 6.29 -11.38 3.63
C ALA A 64 4.96 -10.97 4.33
N SER A 65 4.99 -10.69 5.63
CA SER A 65 3.79 -10.37 6.41
C SER A 65 3.09 -9.06 6.04
N LEU A 66 3.64 -8.25 5.12
CA LEU A 66 2.89 -7.11 4.56
C LEU A 66 1.65 -7.57 3.77
N THR A 67 1.61 -8.82 3.34
CA THR A 67 0.42 -9.51 2.82
C THR A 67 -0.81 -9.32 3.71
N LYS A 68 -0.64 -9.34 5.02
CA LYS A 68 -1.71 -9.25 6.01
C LYS A 68 -2.45 -7.91 6.00
N ILE A 69 -1.87 -6.88 5.40
CA ILE A 69 -2.57 -5.60 5.15
C ILE A 69 -3.78 -5.86 4.25
N MET A 70 -3.63 -6.59 3.15
CA MET A 70 -4.75 -6.95 2.27
C MET A 70 -5.75 -7.88 2.97
N THR A 71 -5.26 -8.84 3.75
CA THR A 71 -6.13 -9.71 4.55
C THR A 71 -6.98 -8.88 5.52
N ALA A 72 -6.39 -7.92 6.22
CA ALA A 72 -7.10 -7.03 7.14
C ALA A 72 -8.13 -6.14 6.41
N ILE A 73 -7.78 -5.59 5.25
CA ILE A 73 -8.71 -4.80 4.41
C ILE A 73 -9.97 -5.63 4.12
N LEU A 74 -9.81 -6.84 3.61
CA LEU A 74 -10.96 -7.69 3.25
C LEU A 74 -11.78 -8.09 4.48
N VAL A 75 -11.14 -8.34 5.62
CA VAL A 75 -11.84 -8.63 6.88
C VAL A 75 -12.72 -7.45 7.30
N LEU A 76 -12.18 -6.24 7.28
CA LEU A 76 -12.90 -5.04 7.68
C LEU A 76 -14.05 -4.69 6.74
N GLU A 77 -13.92 -5.01 5.44
CA GLU A 77 -14.93 -4.70 4.44
C GLU A 77 -16.05 -5.74 4.33
N HIS A 78 -15.77 -7.02 4.69
CA HIS A 78 -16.67 -8.12 4.36
C HIS A 78 -17.15 -8.93 5.57
N SER A 79 -16.79 -8.55 6.79
CA SER A 79 -17.18 -9.29 7.99
C SER A 79 -17.65 -8.37 9.12
N ASP A 80 -18.63 -8.81 9.87
CA ASP A 80 -18.94 -8.22 11.16
C ASP A 80 -17.87 -8.67 12.18
N LEU A 81 -17.28 -7.73 12.88
CA LEU A 81 -16.20 -7.97 13.84
C LEU A 81 -16.60 -8.84 15.04
N ASP A 82 -17.89 -8.93 15.35
CA ASP A 82 -18.42 -9.76 16.43
C ASP A 82 -18.81 -11.19 15.98
N GLN A 83 -18.74 -11.49 14.68
CA GLN A 83 -19.05 -12.83 14.20
C GLN A 83 -18.11 -13.89 14.81
N PRO A 84 -18.65 -15.08 15.18
CA PRO A 84 -17.86 -16.20 15.63
C PRO A 84 -17.21 -16.93 14.44
N VAL A 85 -15.94 -17.28 14.59
CA VAL A 85 -15.14 -18.07 13.64
C VAL A 85 -14.69 -19.32 14.35
N VAL A 86 -15.05 -20.49 13.82
CA VAL A 86 -14.57 -21.79 14.29
C VAL A 86 -13.23 -22.08 13.63
N ILE A 87 -12.21 -22.35 14.43
CA ILE A 87 -10.85 -22.59 13.93
C ILE A 87 -10.75 -23.98 13.30
N SER A 88 -10.33 -24.01 12.04
CA SER A 88 -10.07 -25.24 11.31
C SER A 88 -8.77 -25.95 11.77
N GLN A 89 -8.62 -27.20 11.36
CA GLN A 89 -7.34 -27.94 11.51
C GLN A 89 -6.21 -27.29 10.71
N GLU A 90 -6.52 -26.75 9.54
CA GLU A 90 -5.56 -26.10 8.66
C GLU A 90 -5.04 -24.81 9.27
N ALA A 91 -5.93 -23.93 9.72
CA ALA A 91 -5.56 -22.72 10.43
C ALA A 91 -4.67 -23.03 11.64
N ALA A 92 -5.08 -23.96 12.51
CA ALA A 92 -4.34 -24.31 13.72
C ALA A 92 -2.95 -24.92 13.45
N ARG A 93 -2.69 -25.45 12.25
CA ARG A 93 -1.41 -26.07 11.87
C ARG A 93 -0.53 -25.15 11.01
N THR A 94 -1.01 -23.96 10.69
CA THR A 94 -0.28 -23.01 9.83
C THR A 94 1.05 -22.61 10.50
N PRO A 95 2.19 -22.80 9.81
CA PRO A 95 3.50 -22.55 10.41
C PRO A 95 3.84 -21.06 10.47
N GLY A 96 4.88 -20.74 11.25
CA GLY A 96 5.42 -19.38 11.40
C GLY A 96 4.85 -18.64 12.60
N SER A 97 4.69 -17.32 12.49
CA SER A 97 4.10 -16.50 13.55
C SER A 97 2.66 -16.93 13.85
N SER A 98 2.29 -17.05 15.11
CA SER A 98 1.02 -17.70 15.50
C SER A 98 0.41 -17.06 16.74
N MET A 99 -0.92 -17.07 16.82
CA MET A 99 -1.70 -16.87 18.05
C MET A 99 -1.80 -18.17 18.87
N TYR A 100 -1.30 -19.29 18.36
CA TYR A 100 -1.46 -20.63 18.94
C TYR A 100 -2.92 -21.06 19.02
N LEU A 101 -3.67 -20.81 17.93
CA LEU A 101 -5.07 -21.20 17.81
C LEU A 101 -5.23 -22.72 17.87
N ARG A 102 -6.32 -23.19 18.49
CA ARG A 102 -6.64 -24.61 18.61
C ARG A 102 -7.83 -24.96 17.75
N ALA A 103 -7.70 -26.01 16.95
CA ALA A 103 -8.81 -26.50 16.11
C ALA A 103 -10.07 -26.79 16.95
N GLY A 104 -11.23 -26.41 16.41
CA GLY A 104 -12.52 -26.56 17.06
C GLY A 104 -12.85 -25.51 18.11
N THR A 105 -11.92 -24.61 18.47
CA THR A 105 -12.24 -23.46 19.32
C THR A 105 -12.88 -22.34 18.49
N THR A 106 -13.60 -21.44 19.15
CA THR A 106 -14.26 -20.30 18.51
C THR A 106 -13.69 -18.99 19.00
N TYR A 107 -13.38 -18.09 18.07
CA TYR A 107 -12.94 -16.72 18.32
C TYR A 107 -13.84 -15.75 17.57
N ARG A 108 -13.90 -14.50 18.01
CA ARG A 108 -14.54 -13.44 17.21
C ARG A 108 -13.60 -12.96 16.11
N VAL A 109 -14.15 -12.49 15.01
CA VAL A 109 -13.38 -11.89 13.92
C VAL A 109 -12.41 -10.82 14.45
N ARG A 110 -12.86 -9.92 15.36
CA ARG A 110 -12.01 -8.89 15.95
C ARG A 110 -10.80 -9.45 16.70
N ASP A 111 -10.96 -10.56 17.43
CA ASP A 111 -9.86 -11.15 18.20
C ASP A 111 -8.81 -11.75 17.26
N LEU A 112 -9.26 -12.39 16.19
CA LEU A 112 -8.39 -12.89 15.12
C LEU A 112 -7.70 -11.75 14.37
N LEU A 113 -8.40 -10.64 14.13
CA LEU A 113 -7.84 -9.46 13.48
C LEU A 113 -6.74 -8.81 14.35
N TYR A 114 -6.92 -8.73 15.66
CA TYR A 114 -5.85 -8.31 16.58
C TYR A 114 -4.66 -9.25 16.53
N GLY A 115 -4.88 -10.56 16.52
CA GLY A 115 -3.81 -11.54 16.37
C GLY A 115 -3.10 -11.46 15.03
N LEU A 116 -3.84 -11.23 13.96
CA LEU A 116 -3.31 -11.00 12.63
C LEU A 116 -2.33 -9.81 12.62
N MET A 117 -2.76 -8.67 13.16
CA MET A 117 -2.03 -7.41 13.06
C MET A 117 -0.94 -7.25 14.12
N LEU A 118 -1.17 -7.66 15.38
CA LEU A 118 -0.25 -7.44 16.49
C LEU A 118 0.78 -8.56 16.66
N LEU A 119 0.35 -9.82 16.42
CA LEU A 119 1.23 -10.99 16.54
C LEU A 119 1.70 -11.50 15.17
N SER A 120 1.21 -10.90 14.09
CA SER A 120 1.44 -11.39 12.73
C SER A 120 1.02 -12.86 12.55
N GLY A 121 -0.06 -13.30 13.23
CA GLY A 121 -0.52 -14.68 13.27
C GLY A 121 -0.89 -15.22 11.89
N ASN A 122 -0.18 -16.25 11.42
CA ASN A 122 -0.48 -16.92 10.16
C ASN A 122 -1.72 -17.79 10.31
N ASP A 123 -1.90 -18.42 11.47
CA ASP A 123 -3.10 -19.15 11.86
C ASP A 123 -4.35 -18.28 11.86
N ALA A 124 -4.25 -17.06 12.37
CA ALA A 124 -5.33 -16.06 12.30
C ALA A 124 -5.63 -15.65 10.85
N ALA A 125 -4.60 -15.49 10.01
CA ALA A 125 -4.78 -15.15 8.59
C ALA A 125 -5.56 -16.23 7.85
N VAL A 126 -5.23 -17.51 8.07
CA VAL A 126 -5.93 -18.64 7.45
C VAL A 126 -7.36 -18.74 7.96
N ALA A 127 -7.58 -18.65 9.29
CA ALA A 127 -8.93 -18.71 9.86
C ALA A 127 -9.85 -17.63 9.32
N LEU A 128 -9.35 -16.40 9.18
CA LEU A 128 -10.10 -15.27 8.60
C LEU A 128 -10.34 -15.46 7.10
N ALA A 129 -9.34 -15.98 6.37
CA ALA A 129 -9.47 -16.24 4.94
C ALA A 129 -10.54 -17.30 4.64
N GLU A 130 -10.55 -18.40 5.38
CA GLU A 130 -11.56 -19.45 5.27
C GLU A 130 -12.96 -18.93 5.60
N HIS A 131 -13.08 -18.10 6.64
CA HIS A 131 -14.35 -17.53 7.07
C HIS A 131 -14.98 -16.62 6.02
N ILE A 132 -14.18 -15.76 5.37
CA ILE A 132 -14.68 -14.76 4.40
C ILE A 132 -14.76 -15.34 3.00
N GLY A 133 -13.74 -16.08 2.58
CA GLY A 133 -13.66 -16.61 1.22
C GLY A 133 -14.50 -17.86 0.98
N GLY A 134 -14.99 -18.52 2.04
CA GLY A 134 -15.61 -19.85 1.97
C GLY A 134 -14.63 -20.96 1.56
N SER A 135 -13.52 -20.58 0.96
CA SER A 135 -12.37 -21.43 0.61
C SER A 135 -11.12 -20.58 0.48
N MET A 136 -9.94 -21.20 0.53
CA MET A 136 -8.68 -20.49 0.34
C MET A 136 -8.59 -19.88 -1.06
N ASP A 137 -8.97 -20.62 -2.11
CA ASP A 137 -8.98 -20.11 -3.49
C ASP A 137 -9.95 -18.94 -3.67
N GLY A 138 -11.12 -19.01 -3.04
CA GLY A 138 -12.08 -17.91 -3.04
C GLY A 138 -11.51 -16.64 -2.41
N PHE A 139 -10.79 -16.78 -1.29
CA PHE A 139 -10.16 -15.65 -0.63
C PHE A 139 -9.01 -15.06 -1.46
N MET A 140 -8.17 -15.91 -2.09
CA MET A 140 -7.12 -15.43 -3.00
C MET A 140 -7.69 -14.68 -4.20
N ALA A 141 -8.80 -15.15 -4.75
CA ALA A 141 -9.49 -14.43 -5.81
C ALA A 141 -9.96 -13.04 -5.34
N PHE A 142 -10.45 -12.92 -4.09
CA PHE A 142 -10.81 -11.62 -3.51
C PHE A 142 -9.60 -10.71 -3.33
N MET A 143 -8.48 -11.23 -2.78
CA MET A 143 -7.25 -10.46 -2.59
C MET A 143 -6.75 -9.87 -3.91
N ASN A 144 -6.66 -10.68 -4.95
CA ASN A 144 -6.17 -10.24 -6.26
C ASN A 144 -7.14 -9.29 -6.96
N LYS A 145 -8.46 -9.51 -6.85
CA LYS A 145 -9.47 -8.58 -7.34
C LYS A 145 -9.36 -7.22 -6.65
N GLN A 146 -9.26 -7.21 -5.32
CA GLN A 146 -9.16 -5.98 -4.54
C GLN A 146 -7.85 -5.23 -4.85
N ALA A 147 -6.72 -5.95 -5.01
CA ALA A 147 -5.47 -5.35 -5.43
C ALA A 147 -5.63 -4.60 -6.77
N GLY A 148 -6.27 -5.22 -7.76
CA GLY A 148 -6.56 -4.57 -9.03
C GLY A 148 -7.45 -3.34 -8.91
N LEU A 149 -8.50 -3.37 -8.08
CA LEU A 149 -9.38 -2.23 -7.82
C LEU A 149 -8.67 -1.06 -7.15
N LEU A 150 -7.68 -1.34 -6.30
CA LEU A 150 -6.86 -0.34 -5.62
C LEU A 150 -5.68 0.17 -6.46
N GLY A 151 -5.51 -0.34 -7.69
CA GLY A 151 -4.42 0.05 -8.58
C GLY A 151 -3.10 -0.66 -8.33
N ALA A 152 -3.05 -1.66 -7.43
CA ALA A 152 -1.86 -2.47 -7.15
C ALA A 152 -1.67 -3.55 -8.23
N SER A 153 -1.39 -3.13 -9.46
CA SER A 153 -1.38 -3.98 -10.66
C SER A 153 -0.16 -4.89 -10.80
N ASN A 154 0.89 -4.65 -10.02
CA ASN A 154 2.09 -5.46 -9.97
C ASN A 154 2.15 -6.36 -8.72
N THR A 155 0.98 -6.72 -8.20
CA THR A 155 0.82 -7.53 -6.99
C THR A 155 0.09 -8.82 -7.33
N ASN A 156 0.56 -9.94 -6.77
CA ASN A 156 -0.13 -11.21 -6.84
C ASN A 156 -0.10 -11.91 -5.47
N PHE A 157 -1.26 -12.27 -4.98
CA PHE A 157 -1.43 -12.99 -3.71
C PHE A 157 -1.73 -14.47 -3.97
N THR A 158 -0.96 -15.35 -3.36
CA THR A 158 -1.15 -16.81 -3.38
C THR A 158 -1.47 -17.38 -2.00
N ASN A 159 -1.33 -16.57 -0.95
CA ASN A 159 -1.68 -16.94 0.41
C ASN A 159 -2.03 -15.69 1.25
N PRO A 160 -2.77 -15.85 2.39
CA PRO A 160 -3.26 -14.72 3.18
C PRO A 160 -2.27 -14.19 4.22
N HIS A 161 -1.09 -14.82 4.35
CA HIS A 161 -0.16 -14.57 5.48
C HIS A 161 1.24 -14.10 5.07
N GLY A 162 1.68 -14.37 3.82
CA GLY A 162 2.98 -13.95 3.31
C GLY A 162 4.12 -14.96 3.49
N LEU A 163 3.81 -16.23 3.69
CA LEU A 163 4.83 -17.28 3.57
C LEU A 163 5.35 -17.34 2.13
N PRO A 164 6.62 -17.77 1.93
CA PRO A 164 7.24 -17.78 0.63
C PRO A 164 6.50 -18.64 -0.39
N ASP A 165 6.32 -18.07 -1.58
CA ASP A 165 5.82 -18.70 -2.79
C ASP A 165 6.36 -17.89 -3.98
N GLU A 166 6.74 -18.55 -5.07
CA GLU A 166 7.38 -17.89 -6.21
C GLU A 166 6.46 -16.87 -6.91
N GLU A 167 5.14 -17.16 -6.90
CA GLU A 167 4.14 -16.28 -7.46
C GLU A 167 3.56 -15.27 -6.45
N HIS A 168 4.05 -15.25 -5.19
CA HIS A 168 3.62 -14.33 -4.15
C HIS A 168 4.50 -13.10 -4.09
N TYR A 169 4.11 -12.04 -4.76
CA TYR A 169 4.91 -10.83 -4.88
C TYR A 169 4.07 -9.55 -4.85
N SER A 170 4.75 -8.46 -4.56
CA SER A 170 4.26 -7.08 -4.72
C SER A 170 5.40 -6.14 -5.04
N THR A 171 5.11 -4.84 -5.14
CA THR A 171 6.07 -3.76 -5.29
C THR A 171 5.97 -2.76 -4.13
N ALA A 172 7.01 -1.95 -3.93
CA ALA A 172 6.96 -0.92 -2.89
C ALA A 172 5.84 0.10 -3.18
N HIS A 173 5.61 0.41 -4.45
CA HIS A 173 4.52 1.30 -4.87
C HIS A 173 3.15 0.72 -4.55
N ASP A 174 2.90 -0.53 -4.95
CA ASP A 174 1.62 -1.19 -4.72
C ASP A 174 1.31 -1.35 -3.22
N LEU A 175 2.33 -1.74 -2.42
CA LEU A 175 2.17 -1.81 -0.96
C LEU A 175 1.85 -0.46 -0.33
N ALA A 176 2.38 0.64 -0.87
CA ALA A 176 2.01 1.98 -0.41
C ALA A 176 0.55 2.33 -0.72
N LEU A 177 0.02 1.92 -1.89
CA LEU A 177 -1.39 2.06 -2.23
C LEU A 177 -2.29 1.27 -1.26
N LEU A 178 -1.94 0.01 -1.00
CA LEU A 178 -2.68 -0.84 -0.06
C LEU A 178 -2.65 -0.27 1.36
N ALA A 179 -1.48 0.16 1.83
CA ALA A 179 -1.34 0.77 3.15
C ALA A 179 -2.15 2.07 3.27
N ARG A 180 -2.09 2.93 2.26
CA ARG A 180 -2.87 4.16 2.20
C ARG A 180 -4.37 3.87 2.31
N TYR A 181 -4.86 2.88 1.59
CA TYR A 181 -6.26 2.49 1.63
C TYR A 181 -6.64 1.92 3.01
N ALA A 182 -5.85 1.00 3.55
CA ALA A 182 -6.08 0.43 4.87
C ALA A 182 -6.20 1.50 5.97
N LEU A 183 -5.35 2.54 5.92
CA LEU A 183 -5.37 3.67 6.87
C LEU A 183 -6.56 4.62 6.67
N SER A 184 -7.36 4.46 5.62
CA SER A 184 -8.59 5.21 5.41
C SER A 184 -9.84 4.51 5.96
N ILE A 185 -9.72 3.23 6.32
CA ILE A 185 -10.80 2.45 6.93
C ILE A 185 -10.86 2.84 8.42
N PRO A 186 -12.03 3.24 8.94
CA PRO A 186 -12.19 3.73 10.31
C PRO A 186 -12.00 2.64 11.38
#